data_b2eff065ff724cc4e5bb797d026623d0
#
_entry.id   b2eff065ff724cc4e5bb797d026623d0
#
_cell.length_a   1.000
_cell.length_b   1.000
_cell.length_c   1.000
_cell.angle_alpha   90.00
_cell.angle_beta   90.00
_cell.angle_gamma   90.00
#
_symmetry.space_group_name_H-M   'P 1'
#
loop_
_entity.id
_entity.type
_entity.pdbx_description
1 polymer ?
#
loop_
_entity_poly.entity_id
_entity_poly.type
_entity_poly.pdbx_seq_one_letter_code
_entity_poly.pdbx_strand_id
1 'polypeptide(L)'
;VATVRALKYNGGVPKADLSNENLDALAKGFVNLEKHIENIQKYGVPVVVTLNHFVADTDAEVAYVKERCEKMGATFAVAKVWADGGEGGKALAEKVLETLETKESNFHVLYEDNLSIEEKINKVCKEIYGAGHVSFTAAAKKTLAQIEKLGFEHFPVCIAKTQYSLSDD
;
A
#
# COMPACT_ATOMS: atom_id res chain seq x y z
N VAL A 1 2.05 -5.30 5.19
CA VAL A 1 1.30 -6.10 6.19
C VAL A 1 -0.19 -5.86 6.00
N ALA A 2 -0.98 -6.94 5.94
CA ALA A 2 -2.44 -6.89 5.86
C ALA A 2 -3.08 -7.74 6.98
N THR A 3 -4.36 -7.50 7.25
CA THR A 3 -5.20 -8.35 8.11
C THR A 3 -6.56 -8.56 7.45
N VAL A 4 -7.13 -9.75 7.54
CA VAL A 4 -8.50 -10.04 7.06
C VAL A 4 -9.50 -9.06 7.66
N ARG A 5 -9.38 -8.76 8.94
CA ARG A 5 -10.26 -7.81 9.64
C ARG A 5 -10.26 -6.41 9.02
N ALA A 6 -9.08 -5.87 8.71
CA ALA A 6 -8.97 -4.54 8.10
C ALA A 6 -9.59 -4.53 6.70
N LEU A 7 -9.33 -5.57 5.90
CA LEU A 7 -9.90 -5.70 4.56
C LEU A 7 -11.42 -5.83 4.61
N LYS A 8 -12.00 -6.67 5.49
CA LYS A 8 -13.45 -6.76 5.68
C LYS A 8 -14.07 -5.44 6.16
N TYR A 9 -13.40 -4.74 7.08
CA TYR A 9 -13.85 -3.42 7.55
C TYR A 9 -13.92 -2.41 6.40
N ASN A 10 -12.88 -2.35 5.58
CA ASN A 10 -12.84 -1.52 4.37
C ASN A 10 -13.90 -1.96 3.33
N GLY A 11 -14.31 -3.22 3.35
CA GLY A 11 -15.41 -3.75 2.54
C GLY A 11 -16.81 -3.52 3.10
N GLY A 12 -16.93 -2.77 4.21
CA GLY A 12 -18.19 -2.32 4.80
C GLY A 12 -18.73 -3.19 5.94
N VAL A 13 -17.94 -4.14 6.48
CA VAL A 13 -18.37 -4.95 7.64
C VAL A 13 -18.25 -4.13 8.93
N PRO A 14 -19.32 -4.04 9.73
CA PRO A 14 -19.28 -3.40 11.05
C PRO A 14 -18.25 -4.07 11.99
N LYS A 15 -17.65 -3.30 12.89
CA LYS A 15 -16.62 -3.80 13.81
C LYS A 15 -17.07 -5.01 14.64
N ALA A 16 -18.35 -5.08 15.00
CA ALA A 16 -18.92 -6.18 15.79
C ALA A 16 -18.93 -7.53 15.02
N ASP A 17 -18.99 -7.49 13.68
CA ASP A 17 -19.17 -8.66 12.83
C ASP A 17 -17.87 -9.11 12.14
N LEU A 18 -16.75 -8.48 12.43
CA LEU A 18 -15.46 -8.78 11.78
C LEU A 18 -14.91 -10.17 12.05
N SER A 19 -15.42 -10.86 13.08
CA SER A 19 -15.07 -12.26 13.38
C SER A 19 -15.80 -13.28 12.50
N ASN A 20 -16.88 -12.87 11.80
CA ASN A 20 -17.63 -13.75 10.92
C ASN A 20 -16.97 -13.80 9.54
N GLU A 21 -16.93 -14.97 8.90
CA GLU A 21 -16.47 -15.11 7.53
C GLU A 21 -17.31 -14.23 6.59
N ASN A 22 -16.65 -13.47 5.72
CA ASN A 22 -17.32 -12.67 4.71
C ASN A 22 -16.41 -12.41 3.50
N LEU A 23 -16.44 -13.34 2.55
CA LEU A 23 -15.62 -13.25 1.33
C LEU A 23 -16.04 -12.11 0.40
N ASP A 24 -17.32 -11.74 0.37
CA ASP A 24 -17.80 -10.62 -0.47
C ASP A 24 -17.26 -9.28 0.04
N ALA A 25 -17.30 -9.07 1.35
CA ALA A 25 -16.74 -7.86 1.95
C ALA A 25 -15.21 -7.86 1.85
N LEU A 26 -14.57 -9.02 2.03
CA LEU A 26 -13.13 -9.17 1.84
C LEU A 26 -12.74 -8.77 0.42
N ALA A 27 -13.49 -9.23 -0.58
CA ALA A 27 -13.27 -8.88 -1.98
C ALA A 27 -13.40 -7.37 -2.23
N LYS A 28 -14.44 -6.74 -1.69
CA LYS A 28 -14.65 -5.28 -1.80
C LYS A 28 -13.53 -4.48 -1.15
N GLY A 29 -13.06 -4.89 0.03
CA GLY A 29 -12.02 -4.16 0.75
C GLY A 29 -10.61 -4.47 0.26
N PHE A 30 -10.43 -5.53 -0.53
CA PHE A 30 -9.12 -5.94 -1.05
C PHE A 30 -8.51 -4.88 -1.97
N VAL A 31 -9.31 -4.02 -2.61
CA VAL A 31 -8.84 -2.92 -3.47
C VAL A 31 -7.84 -1.99 -2.77
N ASN A 32 -7.93 -1.85 -1.43
CA ASN A 32 -6.95 -1.11 -0.65
C ASN A 32 -5.57 -1.79 -0.67
N LEU A 33 -5.54 -3.11 -0.49
CA LEU A 33 -4.29 -3.87 -0.55
C LEU A 33 -3.73 -3.90 -1.98
N GLU A 34 -4.58 -4.04 -2.99
CA GLU A 34 -4.19 -3.92 -4.40
C GLU A 34 -3.45 -2.61 -4.65
N LYS A 35 -4.04 -1.49 -4.21
CA LYS A 35 -3.42 -0.17 -4.40
C LYS A 35 -2.07 -0.04 -3.71
N HIS A 36 -1.92 -0.62 -2.51
CA HIS A 36 -0.62 -0.65 -1.83
C HIS A 36 0.43 -1.48 -2.58
N ILE A 37 0.04 -2.65 -3.11
CA ILE A 37 0.94 -3.49 -3.91
C ILE A 37 1.38 -2.75 -5.18
N GLU A 38 0.42 -2.20 -5.94
CA GLU A 38 0.68 -1.40 -7.15
C GLU A 38 1.63 -0.24 -6.86
N ASN A 39 1.39 0.49 -5.78
CA ASN A 39 2.21 1.64 -5.42
C ASN A 39 3.66 1.26 -5.13
N ILE A 40 3.89 0.13 -4.45
CA ILE A 40 5.26 -0.35 -4.19
C ILE A 40 5.91 -0.84 -5.49
N GLN A 41 5.16 -1.55 -6.35
CA GLN A 41 5.65 -2.03 -7.64
C GLN A 41 6.09 -0.89 -8.58
N LYS A 42 5.48 0.30 -8.45
CA LYS A 42 5.90 1.51 -9.21
C LYS A 42 7.32 1.97 -8.89
N TYR A 43 7.91 1.52 -7.81
CA TYR A 43 9.31 1.78 -7.48
C TYR A 43 10.26 0.69 -8.01
N GLY A 44 9.75 -0.27 -8.79
CA GLY A 44 10.55 -1.34 -9.39
C GLY A 44 11.13 -2.37 -8.40
N VAL A 45 10.53 -2.49 -7.22
CA VAL A 45 10.97 -3.44 -6.19
C VAL A 45 10.02 -4.62 -6.05
N PRO A 46 10.52 -5.82 -5.73
CA PRO A 46 9.67 -6.98 -5.42
C PRO A 46 8.84 -6.71 -4.17
N VAL A 47 7.60 -7.22 -4.16
CA VAL A 47 6.67 -7.06 -3.04
C VAL A 47 6.45 -8.38 -2.33
N VAL A 48 6.60 -8.37 -1.01
CA VAL A 48 6.19 -9.47 -0.13
C VAL A 48 5.03 -9.00 0.73
N VAL A 49 3.87 -9.61 0.56
CA VAL A 49 2.69 -9.36 1.40
C VAL A 49 2.66 -10.36 2.54
N THR A 50 2.62 -9.88 3.76
CA THR A 50 2.37 -10.73 4.92
C THR A 50 0.95 -10.51 5.46
N LEU A 51 0.22 -11.60 5.65
CA LEU A 51 -1.05 -11.61 6.35
C LEU A 51 -0.79 -11.87 7.84
N ASN A 52 -0.99 -10.85 8.67
CA ASN A 52 -1.00 -11.02 10.12
C ASN A 52 -2.29 -11.74 10.52
N HIS A 53 -2.17 -13.02 10.79
CA HIS A 53 -3.29 -13.95 11.01
C HIS A 53 -3.82 -13.86 12.43
N PHE A 54 -5.15 -13.81 12.55
CA PHE A 54 -5.88 -13.88 13.81
C PHE A 54 -6.73 -15.15 13.87
N VAL A 55 -7.06 -15.57 15.08
CA VAL A 55 -7.81 -16.82 15.35
C VAL A 55 -9.17 -16.89 14.63
N ALA A 56 -9.78 -15.72 14.38
CA ALA A 56 -11.07 -15.65 13.69
C ALA A 56 -10.96 -15.67 12.14
N ASP A 57 -9.76 -15.60 11.60
CA ASP A 57 -9.56 -15.64 10.15
C ASP A 57 -9.78 -17.06 9.64
N THR A 58 -10.63 -17.24 8.65
CA THR A 58 -10.92 -18.58 8.09
C THR A 58 -9.93 -18.95 7.00
N ASP A 59 -9.76 -20.24 6.76
CA ASP A 59 -8.90 -20.76 5.69
C ASP A 59 -9.33 -20.24 4.31
N ALA A 60 -10.64 -20.07 4.09
CA ALA A 60 -11.18 -19.53 2.85
C ALA A 60 -10.77 -18.04 2.65
N GLU A 61 -10.83 -17.24 3.70
CA GLU A 61 -10.41 -15.83 3.67
C GLU A 61 -8.91 -15.71 3.44
N VAL A 62 -8.10 -16.54 4.11
CA VAL A 62 -6.64 -16.59 3.91
C VAL A 62 -6.30 -16.99 2.47
N ALA A 63 -6.95 -18.03 1.95
CA ALA A 63 -6.74 -18.51 0.59
C ALA A 63 -7.11 -17.44 -0.44
N TYR A 64 -8.21 -16.72 -0.23
CA TYR A 64 -8.61 -15.62 -1.10
C TYR A 64 -7.54 -14.51 -1.18
N VAL A 65 -7.05 -14.04 -0.02
CA VAL A 65 -6.01 -13.00 0.01
C VAL A 65 -4.73 -13.46 -0.67
N LYS A 66 -4.31 -14.72 -0.40
CA LYS A 66 -3.14 -15.33 -1.05
C LYS A 66 -3.27 -15.31 -2.57
N GLU A 67 -4.35 -15.88 -3.10
CA GLU A 67 -4.59 -15.99 -4.53
C GLU A 67 -4.55 -14.61 -5.22
N ARG A 68 -5.19 -13.62 -4.60
CA ARG A 68 -5.21 -12.24 -5.13
C ARG A 68 -3.82 -11.59 -5.15
N CYS A 69 -3.05 -11.73 -4.06
CA CYS A 69 -1.67 -11.21 -4.00
C CYS A 69 -0.78 -11.87 -5.07
N GLU A 70 -0.85 -13.18 -5.21
CA GLU A 70 -0.06 -13.93 -6.18
C GLU A 70 -0.42 -13.56 -7.63
N LYS A 71 -1.71 -13.35 -7.94
CA LYS A 71 -2.16 -12.81 -9.25
C LYS A 71 -1.59 -11.44 -9.59
N MET A 72 -1.28 -10.63 -8.59
CA MET A 72 -0.62 -9.33 -8.74
C MET A 72 0.91 -9.44 -8.81
N GLY A 73 1.48 -10.65 -8.79
CA GLY A 73 2.92 -10.88 -8.79
C GLY A 73 3.62 -10.62 -7.46
N ALA A 74 2.86 -10.39 -6.39
CA ALA A 74 3.41 -10.27 -5.04
C ALA A 74 3.65 -11.64 -4.42
N THR A 75 4.75 -11.79 -3.68
CA THR A 75 4.99 -12.96 -2.85
C THR A 75 4.08 -12.88 -1.61
N PHE A 76 3.51 -14.00 -1.17
CA PHE A 76 2.60 -14.04 -0.03
C PHE A 76 3.11 -14.95 1.07
N ALA A 77 2.97 -14.51 2.34
CA ALA A 77 3.24 -15.33 3.52
C ALA A 77 2.24 -15.03 4.65
N VAL A 78 1.85 -16.06 5.36
CA VAL A 78 1.07 -15.92 6.61
C VAL A 78 2.02 -15.76 7.78
N ALA A 79 1.75 -14.80 8.65
CA ALA A 79 2.48 -14.60 9.90
C ALA A 79 1.55 -14.83 11.10
N LYS A 80 1.94 -15.74 12.00
CA LYS A 80 1.23 -16.08 13.25
C LYS A 80 2.03 -15.67 14.49
N VAL A 81 2.81 -14.59 14.38
CA VAL A 81 3.75 -14.17 15.42
C VAL A 81 3.05 -13.90 16.76
N TRP A 82 1.81 -13.40 16.70
CA TRP A 82 1.04 -13.16 17.92
C TRP A 82 0.75 -14.47 18.69
N ALA A 83 0.44 -15.55 18.00
CA ALA A 83 0.08 -16.83 18.61
C ALA A 83 1.33 -17.68 18.94
N ASP A 84 2.28 -17.74 18.01
CA ASP A 84 3.37 -18.72 18.01
C ASP A 84 4.76 -18.07 18.23
N GLY A 85 4.80 -16.77 18.56
CA GLY A 85 6.05 -16.04 18.73
C GLY A 85 6.92 -16.07 17.48
N GLY A 86 8.24 -16.23 17.64
CA GLY A 86 9.18 -16.25 16.52
C GLY A 86 8.94 -17.38 15.53
N GLU A 87 8.46 -18.53 15.99
CA GLU A 87 8.13 -19.66 15.10
C GLU A 87 7.05 -19.27 14.07
N GLY A 88 6.05 -18.49 14.50
CA GLY A 88 4.98 -17.99 13.63
C GLY A 88 5.44 -17.02 12.53
N GLY A 89 6.69 -16.53 12.60
CA GLY A 89 7.31 -15.65 11.62
C GLY A 89 8.23 -16.34 10.61
N LYS A 90 8.58 -17.61 10.81
CA LYS A 90 9.56 -18.32 9.96
C LYS A 90 9.17 -18.34 8.48
N ALA A 91 7.92 -18.68 8.17
CA ALA A 91 7.45 -18.74 6.79
C ALA A 91 7.57 -17.38 6.08
N LEU A 92 7.33 -16.28 6.79
CA LEU A 92 7.56 -14.93 6.26
C LEU A 92 9.05 -14.68 6.00
N ALA A 93 9.92 -15.03 6.95
CA ALA A 93 11.37 -14.85 6.80
C ALA A 93 11.91 -15.64 5.61
N GLU A 94 11.50 -16.89 5.44
CA GLU A 94 11.87 -17.74 4.29
C GLU A 94 11.42 -17.12 2.97
N LYS A 95 10.18 -16.60 2.90
CA LYS A 95 9.67 -15.92 1.69
C LYS A 95 10.40 -14.60 1.37
N VAL A 96 10.85 -13.88 2.39
CA VAL A 96 11.70 -12.68 2.19
C VAL A 96 13.07 -13.09 1.63
N LEU A 97 13.71 -14.10 2.21
CA LEU A 97 15.02 -14.59 1.73
C LEU A 97 14.91 -15.12 0.29
N GLU A 98 13.92 -15.98 -0.01
CA GLU A 98 13.65 -16.46 -1.35
C GLU A 98 13.47 -15.31 -2.35
N THR A 99 12.72 -14.28 -1.96
CA THR A 99 12.51 -13.11 -2.80
C THR A 99 13.80 -12.34 -3.07
N LEU A 100 14.64 -12.16 -2.06
CA LEU A 100 15.94 -11.49 -2.20
C LEU A 100 16.92 -12.28 -3.08
N GLU A 101 16.84 -13.61 -3.07
CA GLU A 101 17.71 -14.49 -3.85
C GLU A 101 17.24 -14.67 -5.31
N THR A 102 15.92 -14.62 -5.55
CA THR A 102 15.34 -15.01 -6.85
C THR A 102 14.76 -13.86 -7.67
N LYS A 103 14.49 -12.72 -7.05
CA LYS A 103 13.90 -11.56 -7.75
C LYS A 103 14.89 -10.40 -7.80
N GLU A 104 15.06 -9.86 -8.99
CA GLU A 104 15.87 -8.65 -9.17
C GLU A 104 15.11 -7.40 -8.76
N SER A 105 15.84 -6.44 -8.19
CA SER A 105 15.33 -5.09 -7.91
C SER A 105 15.74 -4.16 -9.04
N ASN A 106 14.76 -3.49 -9.63
CA ASN A 106 14.97 -2.39 -10.57
C ASN A 106 14.47 -1.08 -9.93
N PHE A 107 14.99 -0.81 -8.72
CA PHE A 107 14.55 0.37 -7.97
C PHE A 107 14.77 1.66 -8.74
N HIS A 108 13.73 2.47 -8.81
CA HIS A 108 13.77 3.83 -9.34
C HIS A 108 12.81 4.73 -8.54
N VAL A 109 13.09 6.02 -8.57
CA VAL A 109 12.25 7.03 -7.93
C VAL A 109 11.02 7.33 -8.78
N LEU A 110 9.97 7.82 -8.15
CA LEU A 110 8.70 8.10 -8.82
C LEU A 110 8.78 9.27 -9.82
N TYR A 111 9.68 10.21 -9.59
CA TYR A 111 9.87 11.41 -10.41
C TYR A 111 11.32 11.90 -10.35
N GLU A 112 11.75 12.63 -11.35
CA GLU A 112 13.07 13.24 -11.41
C GLU A 112 13.15 14.52 -10.54
N ASP A 113 14.30 14.76 -9.92
CA ASP A 113 14.51 15.90 -9.01
C ASP A 113 14.41 17.27 -9.70
N ASN A 114 14.64 17.32 -11.01
CA ASN A 114 14.59 18.55 -11.82
C ASN A 114 13.17 19.03 -12.16
N LEU A 115 12.13 18.25 -11.82
CA LEU A 115 10.75 18.70 -11.97
C LEU A 115 10.44 19.83 -10.98
N SER A 116 9.52 20.71 -11.35
CA SER A 116 8.97 21.69 -10.40
C SER A 116 8.21 21.01 -9.26
N ILE A 117 8.05 21.71 -8.14
CA ILE A 117 7.30 21.17 -6.98
C ILE A 117 5.86 20.85 -7.38
N GLU A 118 5.24 21.69 -8.21
CA GLU A 118 3.88 21.47 -8.71
C GLU A 118 3.79 20.18 -9.55
N GLU A 119 4.75 19.92 -10.43
CA GLU A 119 4.83 18.69 -11.21
C GLU A 119 5.05 17.46 -10.31
N LYS A 120 5.93 17.57 -9.31
CA LYS A 120 6.16 16.50 -8.33
C LYS A 120 4.88 16.16 -7.56
N ILE A 121 4.15 17.17 -7.06
CA ILE A 121 2.85 16.99 -6.38
C ILE A 121 1.86 16.30 -7.33
N ASN A 122 1.72 16.79 -8.57
CA ASN A 122 0.86 16.20 -9.59
C ASN A 122 1.22 14.72 -9.83
N LYS A 123 2.52 14.41 -9.91
CA LYS A 123 3.00 13.03 -10.11
C LYS A 123 2.58 12.14 -8.95
N VAL A 124 2.81 12.55 -7.71
CA VAL A 124 2.40 11.80 -6.52
C VAL A 124 0.90 11.62 -6.48
N CYS A 125 0.11 12.67 -6.67
CA CYS A 125 -1.34 12.58 -6.63
C CYS A 125 -1.90 11.63 -7.69
N LYS A 126 -1.41 11.69 -8.92
CA LYS A 126 -1.87 10.84 -10.02
C LYS A 126 -1.41 9.40 -9.88
N GLU A 127 -0.11 9.20 -9.61
CA GLU A 127 0.46 7.85 -9.60
C GLU A 127 0.15 7.08 -8.32
N ILE A 128 0.22 7.71 -7.15
CA ILE A 128 0.05 7.04 -5.86
C ILE A 128 -1.42 7.04 -5.43
N TYR A 129 -2.11 8.19 -5.58
CA TYR A 129 -3.50 8.34 -5.15
C TYR A 129 -4.52 8.05 -6.25
N GLY A 130 -4.09 7.95 -7.52
CA GLY A 130 -4.99 7.71 -8.65
C GLY A 130 -5.86 8.91 -9.00
N ALA A 131 -5.46 10.13 -8.62
CA ALA A 131 -6.23 11.34 -8.86
C ALA A 131 -6.40 11.62 -10.37
N GLY A 132 -7.62 11.88 -10.80
CA GLY A 132 -7.91 12.29 -12.18
C GLY A 132 -7.49 13.75 -12.44
N HIS A 133 -7.60 14.60 -11.42
CA HIS A 133 -7.26 16.03 -11.48
C HIS A 133 -6.65 16.49 -10.16
N VAL A 134 -5.71 17.44 -10.25
CA VAL A 134 -5.10 18.09 -9.08
C VAL A 134 -5.31 19.58 -9.18
N SER A 135 -5.86 20.19 -8.14
CA SER A 135 -6.07 21.64 -8.06
C SER A 135 -5.33 22.24 -6.87
N PHE A 136 -4.84 23.45 -7.04
CA PHE A 136 -4.13 24.19 -6.00
C PHE A 136 -4.94 25.41 -5.59
N THR A 137 -5.17 25.57 -4.30
CA THR A 137 -5.78 26.79 -3.77
C THR A 137 -4.86 27.99 -3.98
N ALA A 138 -5.42 29.21 -3.94
CA ALA A 138 -4.61 30.43 -4.04
C ALA A 138 -3.53 30.51 -2.96
N ALA A 139 -3.82 30.04 -1.74
CA ALA A 139 -2.85 29.97 -0.66
C ALA A 139 -1.71 29.00 -0.98
N ALA A 140 -2.04 27.80 -1.49
CA ALA A 140 -1.03 26.82 -1.90
C ALA A 140 -0.11 27.38 -2.98
N LYS A 141 -0.67 28.02 -4.03
CA LYS A 141 0.12 28.64 -5.09
C LYS A 141 1.07 29.72 -4.57
N LYS A 142 0.61 30.54 -3.62
CA LYS A 142 1.47 31.54 -2.97
C LYS A 142 2.61 30.89 -2.20
N THR A 143 2.35 29.79 -1.50
CA THR A 143 3.38 29.04 -0.77
C THR A 143 4.39 28.40 -1.72
N LEU A 144 3.94 27.81 -2.83
CA LEU A 144 4.83 27.25 -3.86
C LEU A 144 5.78 28.31 -4.41
N ALA A 145 5.28 29.49 -4.76
CA ALA A 145 6.11 30.60 -5.22
C ALA A 145 7.12 31.09 -4.17
N GLN A 146 6.81 30.98 -2.87
CA GLN A 146 7.77 31.27 -1.81
C GLN A 146 8.87 30.22 -1.71
N ILE A 147 8.52 28.94 -1.85
CA ILE A 147 9.47 27.82 -1.82
C ILE A 147 10.48 27.94 -2.97
N GLU A 148 9.99 28.23 -4.20
CA GLU A 148 10.83 28.50 -5.37
C GLU A 148 11.78 29.68 -5.13
N LYS A 149 11.27 30.77 -4.57
CA LYS A 149 12.06 31.97 -4.25
C LYS A 149 13.17 31.73 -3.22
N LEU A 150 13.00 30.71 -2.36
CA LEU A 150 13.99 30.27 -1.37
C LEU A 150 15.00 29.28 -1.96
N GLY A 151 14.88 28.88 -3.23
CA GLY A 151 15.77 27.93 -3.90
C GLY A 151 15.53 26.47 -3.53
N PHE A 152 14.30 26.12 -3.09
CA PHE A 152 13.93 24.75 -2.67
C PHE A 152 13.11 24.00 -3.73
N GLU A 153 13.04 24.50 -4.95
CA GLU A 153 12.27 23.91 -6.06
C GLU A 153 12.73 22.50 -6.44
N HIS A 154 13.99 22.16 -6.15
CA HIS A 154 14.54 20.82 -6.43
C HIS A 154 14.36 19.81 -5.30
N PHE A 155 13.83 20.23 -4.16
CA PHE A 155 13.63 19.32 -3.03
C PHE A 155 12.53 18.30 -3.34
N PRO A 156 12.66 17.06 -2.80
CA PRO A 156 11.61 16.06 -2.94
C PRO A 156 10.35 16.49 -2.19
N VAL A 157 9.20 16.02 -2.67
CA VAL A 157 7.88 16.26 -2.06
C VAL A 157 7.44 15.01 -1.32
N CYS A 158 7.06 15.20 -0.05
CA CYS A 158 6.46 14.15 0.77
C CYS A 158 5.02 14.55 1.16
N ILE A 159 4.06 13.68 0.84
CA ILE A 159 2.67 13.81 1.33
C ILE A 159 2.52 12.91 2.55
N ALA A 160 2.57 13.52 3.73
CA ALA A 160 2.69 12.78 5.00
C ALA A 160 1.39 12.16 5.50
N LYS A 161 0.24 12.72 5.13
CA LYS A 161 -1.06 12.30 5.67
C LYS A 161 -2.18 12.44 4.65
N THR A 162 -3.13 11.50 4.72
CA THR A 162 -4.43 11.56 4.07
C THR A 162 -5.47 10.87 4.96
N GLN A 163 -6.64 11.47 5.11
CA GLN A 163 -7.75 10.88 5.87
C GLN A 163 -8.56 9.88 5.03
N TYR A 164 -8.41 9.91 3.72
CA TYR A 164 -9.18 9.10 2.77
C TYR A 164 -8.37 7.92 2.20
N SER A 165 -7.30 7.50 2.87
CA SER A 165 -6.36 6.49 2.36
C SER A 165 -5.76 6.90 1.01
N LEU A 166 -5.83 6.02 0.01
CA LEU A 166 -5.27 6.23 -1.32
C LEU A 166 -6.39 6.53 -2.35
N SER A 167 -7.44 7.19 -1.94
CA SER A 167 -8.57 7.60 -2.77
C SER A 167 -9.01 9.01 -2.39
N ASP A 168 -9.66 9.70 -3.31
CA ASP A 168 -10.34 10.99 -3.13
C ASP A 168 -11.87 10.84 -3.12
N ASP A 169 -12.38 9.62 -3.18
CA ASP A 169 -13.79 9.21 -3.11
C ASP A 169 -14.11 8.52 -1.76
#